data_20724d1aa1a1b32e7f2b80a6327cbed9
#
_entry.id   20724d1aa1a1b32e7f2b80a6327cbed9
#
_cell.length_a   1.000
_cell.length_b   1.000
_cell.length_c   1.000
_cell.angle_alpha   90.00
_cell.angle_beta   90.00
_cell.angle_gamma   90.00
#
_symmetry.space_group_name_H-M   'P 1'
#
loop_
_entity.id
_entity.type
_entity.pdbx_description
1 polymer ?
#
loop_
_entity_poly.entity_id
_entity_poly.type
_entity_poly.pdbx_seq_one_letter_code
_entity_poly.pdbx_strand_id
1 'polypeptide(L)'
;MNLYLTIASRYLTGKKTTNAINIITWISIIGMAIGTAALILILSVFNGFEGLLSGMLSSFNPDVKITLNEGKYMSRDRVQEARIKGIKGIAQVSFVIEETCFFDYKGSQEVGIIKGVDSNYMQVTGLDSSIILGAAKFGEDTEYGLLGSQMNTKLSINPADGFTTITAYMPSDEDKGPLAKPFNSMNFYPSGTFSVGGDIDPQYIIVNY
;
A
#
# COMPACT_ATOMS: atom_id res chain seq x y z
N MET A 1 -29.68 -38.27 -22.23
CA MET A 1 -30.68 -37.30 -21.71
C MET A 1 -31.01 -37.74 -20.28
N ASN A 2 -30.70 -36.93 -19.27
CA ASN A 2 -30.81 -37.33 -17.86
C ASN A 2 -32.30 -37.47 -17.47
N LEU A 3 -32.71 -38.70 -17.12
CA LEU A 3 -34.08 -39.06 -16.71
C LEU A 3 -34.62 -38.09 -15.64
N TYR A 4 -33.76 -37.68 -14.71
CA TYR A 4 -34.12 -36.75 -13.64
C TYR A 4 -34.55 -35.35 -14.14
N LEU A 5 -33.85 -34.83 -15.15
CA LEU A 5 -34.19 -33.54 -15.78
C LEU A 5 -35.50 -33.62 -16.56
N THR A 6 -35.74 -34.74 -17.22
CA THR A 6 -36.99 -34.94 -17.96
C THR A 6 -38.20 -35.05 -17.05
N ILE A 7 -38.06 -35.73 -15.90
CA ILE A 7 -39.11 -35.86 -14.88
C ILE A 7 -39.39 -34.49 -14.22
N ALA A 8 -38.30 -33.77 -13.84
CA ALA A 8 -38.43 -32.44 -13.22
C ALA A 8 -39.14 -31.43 -14.16
N SER A 9 -38.71 -31.39 -15.44
CA SER A 9 -39.32 -30.52 -16.43
C SER A 9 -40.80 -30.84 -16.66
N ARG A 10 -41.17 -32.15 -16.76
CA ARG A 10 -42.56 -32.58 -16.90
C ARG A 10 -43.41 -32.25 -15.68
N TYR A 11 -42.81 -32.30 -14.48
CA TYR A 11 -43.50 -31.95 -13.24
C TYR A 11 -43.78 -30.43 -13.12
N LEU A 12 -42.85 -29.60 -13.61
CA LEU A 12 -42.99 -28.14 -13.66
C LEU A 12 -44.00 -27.66 -14.69
N THR A 13 -44.09 -28.33 -15.84
CA THR A 13 -44.93 -27.88 -16.97
C THR A 13 -46.25 -28.69 -17.12
N GLY A 14 -46.43 -29.74 -16.30
CA GLY A 14 -47.64 -30.57 -16.33
C GLY A 14 -48.92 -29.79 -15.99
N LYS A 15 -49.99 -29.98 -16.80
CA LYS A 15 -51.31 -29.41 -16.54
C LYS A 15 -51.85 -29.95 -15.21
N LYS A 16 -51.76 -29.15 -14.16
CA LYS A 16 -52.44 -29.41 -12.88
C LYS A 16 -53.76 -28.66 -12.81
N THR A 17 -54.74 -29.26 -12.18
CA THR A 17 -56.12 -28.78 -12.08
C THR A 17 -56.23 -27.45 -11.31
N THR A 18 -55.17 -26.96 -10.68
CA THR A 18 -55.14 -25.70 -9.94
C THR A 18 -53.89 -24.89 -10.33
N ASN A 19 -54.13 -23.77 -11.02
CA ASN A 19 -53.07 -22.82 -11.42
C ASN A 19 -52.26 -22.25 -10.23
N ALA A 20 -52.81 -22.24 -9.04
CA ALA A 20 -52.17 -21.72 -7.82
C ALA A 20 -50.88 -22.45 -7.47
N ILE A 21 -50.81 -23.77 -7.61
CA ILE A 21 -49.62 -24.54 -7.27
C ILE A 21 -48.47 -24.21 -8.24
N ASN A 22 -48.76 -24.02 -9.51
CA ASN A 22 -47.72 -23.65 -10.50
C ASN A 22 -47.19 -22.23 -10.24
N ILE A 23 -48.05 -21.28 -9.86
CA ILE A 23 -47.64 -19.92 -9.51
C ILE A 23 -46.72 -19.91 -8.29
N ILE A 24 -47.07 -20.61 -7.22
CA ILE A 24 -46.23 -20.72 -6.00
C ILE A 24 -44.87 -21.33 -6.35
N THR A 25 -44.85 -22.40 -7.15
CA THR A 25 -43.61 -23.05 -7.57
C THR A 25 -42.70 -22.11 -8.37
N TRP A 26 -43.25 -21.34 -9.32
CA TRP A 26 -42.49 -20.37 -10.10
C TRP A 26 -41.97 -19.21 -9.23
N ILE A 27 -42.78 -18.69 -8.31
CA ILE A 27 -42.36 -17.65 -7.37
C ILE A 27 -41.16 -18.17 -6.53
N SER A 28 -41.26 -19.38 -6.02
CA SER A 28 -40.20 -19.99 -5.23
C SER A 28 -38.88 -20.18 -6.02
N ILE A 29 -38.97 -20.64 -7.27
CA ILE A 29 -37.82 -20.80 -8.16
C ILE A 29 -37.16 -19.46 -8.44
N ILE A 30 -37.97 -18.44 -8.79
CA ILE A 30 -37.47 -17.10 -9.07
C ILE A 30 -36.84 -16.49 -7.82
N GLY A 31 -37.48 -16.61 -6.67
CA GLY A 31 -36.96 -16.13 -5.40
C GLY A 31 -35.59 -16.75 -5.05
N MET A 32 -35.46 -18.06 -5.23
CA MET A 32 -34.22 -18.78 -5.00
C MET A 32 -33.15 -18.34 -6.04
N ALA A 33 -33.51 -18.20 -7.30
CA ALA A 33 -32.59 -17.77 -8.36
C ALA A 33 -32.07 -16.34 -8.10
N ILE A 34 -32.95 -15.41 -7.70
CA ILE A 34 -32.56 -14.05 -7.36
C ILE A 34 -31.65 -14.04 -6.13
N GLY A 35 -32.00 -14.80 -5.08
CA GLY A 35 -31.19 -14.89 -3.86
C GLY A 35 -29.78 -15.44 -4.13
N THR A 36 -29.68 -16.53 -4.90
CA THR A 36 -28.37 -17.08 -5.27
C THR A 36 -27.58 -16.17 -6.18
N ALA A 37 -28.21 -15.53 -7.15
CA ALA A 37 -27.55 -14.54 -8.02
C ALA A 37 -27.01 -13.35 -7.23
N ALA A 38 -27.78 -12.83 -6.26
CA ALA A 38 -27.34 -11.75 -5.40
C ALA A 38 -26.11 -12.13 -4.55
N LEU A 39 -26.10 -13.34 -3.97
CA LEU A 39 -24.94 -13.84 -3.23
C LEU A 39 -23.70 -13.95 -4.09
N ILE A 40 -23.84 -14.50 -5.30
CA ILE A 40 -22.70 -14.65 -6.23
C ILE A 40 -22.16 -13.27 -6.63
N LEU A 41 -23.03 -12.30 -6.90
CA LEU A 41 -22.63 -10.93 -7.22
C LEU A 41 -21.87 -10.28 -6.07
N ILE A 42 -22.39 -10.37 -4.85
CA ILE A 42 -21.73 -9.79 -3.67
C ILE A 42 -20.36 -10.41 -3.46
N LEU A 43 -20.27 -11.73 -3.50
CA LEU A 43 -18.98 -12.44 -3.33
C LEU A 43 -17.98 -12.10 -4.45
N SER A 44 -18.46 -11.98 -5.70
CA SER A 44 -17.61 -11.63 -6.82
C SER A 44 -17.03 -10.21 -6.70
N VAL A 45 -17.88 -9.25 -6.31
CA VAL A 45 -17.42 -7.87 -6.05
C VAL A 45 -16.44 -7.83 -4.89
N PHE A 46 -16.72 -8.56 -3.80
CA PHE A 46 -15.87 -8.59 -2.62
C PHE A 46 -14.49 -9.18 -2.94
N ASN A 47 -14.44 -10.31 -3.64
CA ASN A 47 -13.17 -10.93 -4.07
C ASN A 47 -12.37 -10.02 -5.01
N GLY A 48 -13.05 -9.31 -5.93
CA GLY A 48 -12.39 -8.34 -6.80
C GLY A 48 -11.79 -7.17 -6.02
N PHE A 49 -12.53 -6.67 -5.03
CA PHE A 49 -12.08 -5.58 -4.17
C PHE A 49 -10.90 -5.99 -3.26
N GLU A 50 -10.95 -7.20 -2.68
CA GLU A 50 -9.85 -7.76 -1.90
C GLU A 50 -8.56 -7.87 -2.74
N GLY A 51 -8.66 -8.33 -3.98
CA GLY A 51 -7.52 -8.41 -4.89
C GLY A 51 -6.91 -7.04 -5.20
N LEU A 52 -7.72 -6.02 -5.40
CA LEU A 52 -7.25 -4.65 -5.61
C LEU A 52 -6.54 -4.10 -4.36
N LEU A 53 -7.15 -4.24 -3.18
CA LEU A 53 -6.55 -3.78 -1.92
C LEU A 53 -5.21 -4.47 -1.63
N SER A 54 -5.16 -5.79 -1.79
CA SER A 54 -3.93 -6.55 -1.59
C SER A 54 -2.83 -6.11 -2.56
N GLY A 55 -3.16 -5.86 -3.82
CA GLY A 55 -2.21 -5.36 -4.81
C GLY A 55 -1.64 -3.99 -4.44
N MET A 56 -2.48 -3.06 -3.99
CA MET A 56 -2.05 -1.72 -3.59
C MET A 56 -1.14 -1.75 -2.35
N LEU A 57 -1.52 -2.49 -1.31
CA LEU A 57 -0.76 -2.57 -0.07
C LEU A 57 0.56 -3.34 -0.21
N SER A 58 0.62 -4.35 -1.08
CA SER A 58 1.84 -5.12 -1.32
C SER A 58 2.93 -4.32 -2.01
N SER A 59 2.58 -3.28 -2.76
CA SER A 59 3.56 -2.42 -3.44
C SER A 59 4.36 -1.51 -2.49
N PHE A 60 3.92 -1.35 -1.24
CA PHE A 60 4.61 -0.51 -0.25
C PHE A 60 5.22 -1.32 0.90
N ASN A 61 4.55 -2.42 1.28
CA ASN A 61 4.96 -3.25 2.40
C ASN A 61 5.70 -4.49 1.89
N PRO A 62 6.83 -4.88 2.54
CA PRO A 62 7.49 -6.14 2.24
C PRO A 62 6.65 -7.32 2.76
N ASP A 63 6.87 -8.53 2.21
CA ASP A 63 6.22 -9.76 2.68
C ASP A 63 6.52 -10.04 4.17
N VAL A 64 7.75 -9.70 4.61
CA VAL A 64 8.18 -9.87 6.00
C VAL A 64 8.90 -8.61 6.48
N LYS A 65 8.42 -8.02 7.56
CA LYS A 65 9.06 -6.87 8.24
C LYS A 65 9.63 -7.33 9.59
N ILE A 66 10.92 -7.12 9.78
CA ILE A 66 11.61 -7.39 11.06
C ILE A 66 11.77 -6.06 11.79
N THR A 67 11.24 -5.98 12.99
CA THR A 67 11.33 -4.79 13.86
C THR A 67 11.94 -5.15 15.20
N LEU A 68 12.51 -4.17 15.88
CA LEU A 68 12.98 -4.34 17.25
C LEU A 68 11.80 -4.56 18.21
N ASN A 69 12.03 -5.38 19.22
CA ASN A 69 11.06 -5.57 20.31
C ASN A 69 11.15 -4.42 21.34
N GLU A 70 12.33 -3.83 21.49
CA GLU A 70 12.60 -2.68 22.34
C GLU A 70 13.61 -1.75 21.66
N GLY A 71 13.42 -0.42 21.81
CA GLY A 71 14.27 0.59 21.20
C GLY A 71 13.79 1.03 19.83
N LYS A 72 14.38 2.12 19.32
CA LYS A 72 13.95 2.80 18.08
C LYS A 72 14.76 2.36 16.88
N TYR A 73 16.07 2.17 17.06
CA TYR A 73 16.99 1.84 15.97
C TYR A 73 17.84 0.62 16.28
N MET A 74 18.18 -0.12 15.24
CA MET A 74 19.11 -1.23 15.30
C MET A 74 20.30 -0.94 14.38
N SER A 75 21.53 -1.07 14.92
CA SER A 75 22.72 -0.98 14.08
C SER A 75 22.72 -2.10 13.04
N ARG A 76 22.99 -1.75 11.78
CA ARG A 76 23.10 -2.70 10.66
C ARG A 76 24.10 -3.82 10.94
N ASP A 77 25.19 -3.54 11.66
CA ASP A 77 26.22 -4.52 12.01
C ASP A 77 25.73 -5.67 12.88
N ARG A 78 24.63 -5.44 13.64
CA ARG A 78 24.00 -6.49 14.46
C ARG A 78 23.13 -7.44 13.64
N VAL A 79 22.75 -7.05 12.42
CA VAL A 79 21.94 -7.88 11.53
C VAL A 79 22.87 -8.74 10.70
N GLN A 80 22.79 -10.05 10.88
CA GLN A 80 23.55 -11.00 10.06
C GLN A 80 22.86 -11.15 8.68
N GLU A 81 22.97 -10.13 7.83
CA GLU A 81 22.32 -10.08 6.51
C GLU A 81 22.61 -11.32 5.67
N ALA A 82 23.85 -11.82 5.71
CA ALA A 82 24.26 -13.03 4.99
C ALA A 82 23.48 -14.28 5.45
N ARG A 83 23.16 -14.38 6.75
CA ARG A 83 22.32 -15.49 7.25
C ARG A 83 20.88 -15.37 6.80
N ILE A 84 20.33 -14.17 6.78
CA ILE A 84 18.96 -13.93 6.31
C ILE A 84 18.86 -14.27 4.83
N LYS A 85 19.77 -13.77 4.01
CA LYS A 85 19.85 -14.08 2.57
C LYS A 85 20.07 -15.57 2.26
N GLY A 86 20.67 -16.31 3.19
CA GLY A 86 20.87 -17.77 3.07
C GLY A 86 19.61 -18.60 3.35
N ILE A 87 18.52 -18.02 3.85
CA ILE A 87 17.29 -18.74 4.12
C ILE A 87 16.56 -18.99 2.80
N LYS A 88 16.22 -20.27 2.55
CA LYS A 88 15.49 -20.65 1.34
C LYS A 88 14.12 -19.97 1.29
N GLY A 89 13.85 -19.23 0.21
CA GLY A 89 12.62 -18.50 0.00
C GLY A 89 12.75 -16.98 0.17
N ILE A 90 13.88 -16.47 0.67
CA ILE A 90 14.16 -15.04 0.71
C ILE A 90 14.82 -14.63 -0.59
N ALA A 91 14.18 -13.74 -1.34
CA ALA A 91 14.69 -13.21 -2.61
C ALA A 91 15.60 -12.01 -2.38
N GLN A 92 15.16 -11.04 -1.58
CA GLN A 92 15.89 -9.79 -1.32
C GLN A 92 15.69 -9.32 0.12
N VAL A 93 16.64 -8.51 0.59
CA VAL A 93 16.61 -7.88 1.91
C VAL A 93 16.92 -6.40 1.72
N SER A 94 16.13 -5.54 2.35
CA SER A 94 16.30 -4.10 2.38
C SER A 94 16.29 -3.58 3.80
N PHE A 95 17.08 -2.57 4.08
CA PHE A 95 17.07 -1.87 5.36
C PHE A 95 16.33 -0.56 5.20
N VAL A 96 15.50 -0.24 6.21
CA VAL A 96 14.72 0.99 6.23
C VAL A 96 14.80 1.66 7.59
N ILE A 97 14.73 2.99 7.58
CA ILE A 97 14.59 3.83 8.77
C ILE A 97 13.33 4.65 8.58
N GLU A 98 12.45 4.65 9.56
CA GLU A 98 11.22 5.45 9.54
C GLU A 98 11.24 6.42 10.72
N GLU A 99 10.98 7.70 10.42
CA GLU A 99 10.96 8.76 11.43
C GLU A 99 9.81 9.72 11.18
N THR A 100 9.10 10.10 12.24
CA THR A 100 8.11 11.18 12.14
C THR A 100 8.85 12.50 12.04
N CYS A 101 8.51 13.30 11.06
CA CYS A 101 9.14 14.59 10.85
C CYS A 101 8.14 15.63 10.36
N PHE A 102 8.61 16.86 10.37
CA PHE A 102 7.91 18.02 9.88
C PHE A 102 8.56 18.47 8.58
N PHE A 103 7.76 18.51 7.51
CA PHE A 103 8.21 18.92 6.18
C PHE A 103 7.86 20.38 5.92
N ASP A 104 8.78 21.12 5.33
CA ASP A 104 8.58 22.48 4.85
C ASP A 104 8.96 22.58 3.38
N TYR A 105 8.06 23.13 2.57
CA TYR A 105 8.29 23.44 1.17
C TYR A 105 7.69 24.81 0.84
N LYS A 106 8.55 25.80 0.60
CA LYS A 106 8.12 27.18 0.28
C LYS A 106 7.13 27.79 1.29
N GLY A 107 7.22 27.40 2.56
CA GLY A 107 6.31 27.84 3.61
C GLY A 107 5.04 27.00 3.77
N SER A 108 4.79 26.02 2.89
CA SER A 108 3.78 24.99 3.11
C SER A 108 4.35 23.92 4.04
N GLN A 109 3.62 23.62 5.10
CA GLN A 109 4.14 22.82 6.21
C GLN A 109 3.20 21.65 6.52
N GLU A 110 3.75 20.44 6.60
CA GLU A 110 2.99 19.21 6.91
C GLU A 110 3.79 18.26 7.82
N VAL A 111 3.07 17.53 8.64
CA VAL A 111 3.64 16.43 9.44
C VAL A 111 3.48 15.12 8.68
N GLY A 112 4.54 14.32 8.67
CA GLY A 112 4.50 13.01 8.03
C GLY A 112 5.64 12.12 8.48
N ILE A 113 5.90 11.10 7.69
CA ILE A 113 6.92 10.09 7.96
C ILE A 113 7.94 10.14 6.82
N ILE A 114 9.20 10.39 7.19
CA ILE A 114 10.32 10.18 6.29
C ILE A 114 10.77 8.72 6.38
N LYS A 115 10.88 8.07 5.24
CA LYS A 115 11.34 6.69 5.14
C LYS A 115 12.65 6.64 4.35
N GLY A 116 13.74 6.52 5.08
CA GLY A 116 15.07 6.29 4.50
C GLY A 116 15.18 4.83 4.06
N VAL A 117 15.56 4.62 2.80
CA VAL A 117 15.64 3.29 2.17
C VAL A 117 16.97 3.06 1.49
N ASP A 118 17.38 1.80 1.38
CA ASP A 118 18.53 1.40 0.59
C ASP A 118 18.15 1.12 -0.88
N SER A 119 19.15 0.88 -1.72
CA SER A 119 18.99 0.59 -3.16
C SER A 119 18.15 -0.67 -3.45
N ASN A 120 18.02 -1.59 -2.50
CA ASN A 120 17.27 -2.84 -2.67
C ASN A 120 15.77 -2.67 -2.41
N TYR A 121 15.35 -1.55 -1.81
CA TYR A 121 13.97 -1.33 -1.37
C TYR A 121 12.96 -1.50 -2.50
N MET A 122 13.24 -0.97 -3.68
CA MET A 122 12.36 -1.09 -4.84
C MET A 122 12.15 -2.54 -5.29
N GLN A 123 13.18 -3.36 -5.18
CA GLN A 123 13.10 -4.79 -5.53
C GLN A 123 12.34 -5.61 -4.47
N VAL A 124 12.37 -5.16 -3.21
CA VAL A 124 11.66 -5.82 -2.10
C VAL A 124 10.17 -5.49 -2.12
N THR A 125 9.79 -4.25 -2.45
CA THR A 125 8.40 -3.78 -2.35
C THR A 125 7.68 -3.73 -3.70
N GLY A 126 8.39 -3.58 -4.81
CA GLY A 126 7.78 -3.36 -6.12
C GLY A 126 7.13 -1.97 -6.29
N LEU A 127 7.55 -0.99 -5.51
CA LEU A 127 7.00 0.37 -5.50
C LEU A 127 7.11 1.07 -6.87
N ASP A 128 8.04 0.65 -7.73
CA ASP A 128 8.18 1.17 -9.09
C ASP A 128 6.88 1.17 -9.89
N SER A 129 6.05 0.14 -9.68
CA SER A 129 4.75 0.00 -10.35
C SER A 129 3.70 1.02 -9.89
N SER A 130 3.94 1.68 -8.75
CA SER A 130 3.03 2.65 -8.14
C SER A 130 3.47 4.10 -8.36
N ILE A 131 4.54 4.34 -9.12
CA ILE A 131 5.00 5.68 -9.46
C ILE A 131 4.09 6.26 -10.55
N ILE A 132 3.44 7.38 -10.25
CA ILE A 132 2.50 8.05 -11.14
C ILE A 132 3.10 9.26 -11.86
N LEU A 133 4.16 9.86 -11.30
CA LEU A 133 4.82 11.02 -11.87
C LEU A 133 6.31 11.01 -11.53
N GLY A 134 7.18 11.38 -12.47
CA GLY A 134 8.63 11.41 -12.25
C GLY A 134 9.24 10.01 -12.19
N ALA A 135 10.28 9.84 -11.38
CA ALA A 135 10.98 8.57 -11.20
C ALA A 135 11.60 8.47 -9.80
N ALA A 136 11.73 7.25 -9.30
CA ALA A 136 12.56 6.98 -8.12
C ALA A 136 14.02 7.18 -8.49
N LYS A 137 14.70 8.06 -7.76
CA LYS A 137 16.13 8.33 -7.90
C LYS A 137 16.81 7.97 -6.58
N PHE A 138 16.96 6.68 -6.34
CA PHE A 138 17.70 6.15 -5.20
C PHE A 138 19.04 5.61 -5.67
N GLY A 139 20.12 6.06 -5.06
CA GLY A 139 21.48 5.67 -5.36
C GLY A 139 22.45 6.35 -4.41
N GLU A 140 23.72 5.98 -4.47
CA GLU A 140 24.76 6.60 -3.65
C GLU A 140 24.79 8.12 -3.92
N ASP A 141 24.84 8.92 -2.85
CA ASP A 141 24.93 10.39 -2.88
C ASP A 141 23.77 11.13 -3.57
N THR A 142 22.56 10.58 -3.56
CA THR A 142 21.40 11.27 -4.13
C THR A 142 20.53 11.94 -3.06
N GLU A 143 20.41 13.27 -3.15
CA GLU A 143 19.51 14.07 -2.31
C GLU A 143 18.11 14.19 -2.95
N TYR A 144 17.49 13.05 -3.27
CA TYR A 144 16.17 13.01 -3.90
C TYR A 144 15.15 12.29 -3.03
N GLY A 145 13.89 12.75 -3.09
CA GLY A 145 12.78 12.13 -2.39
C GLY A 145 11.60 11.84 -3.31
N LEU A 146 10.98 10.69 -3.10
CA LEU A 146 9.75 10.26 -3.75
C LEU A 146 8.59 10.50 -2.79
N LEU A 147 7.57 11.25 -3.22
CA LEU A 147 6.48 11.71 -2.38
C LEU A 147 5.22 10.88 -2.57
N GLY A 148 4.48 10.64 -1.49
CA GLY A 148 3.11 10.16 -1.62
C GLY A 148 2.22 11.19 -2.33
N SER A 149 1.27 10.75 -3.13
CA SER A 149 0.45 11.62 -4.00
C SER A 149 -0.31 12.69 -3.22
N GLN A 150 -0.83 12.34 -2.06
CA GLN A 150 -1.55 13.29 -1.21
C GLN A 150 -0.59 14.21 -0.45
N MET A 151 0.58 13.73 -0.02
CA MET A 151 1.63 14.56 0.58
C MET A 151 2.13 15.61 -0.42
N ASN A 152 2.34 15.21 -1.67
CA ASN A 152 2.68 16.14 -2.76
C ASN A 152 1.62 17.25 -2.92
N THR A 153 0.35 16.88 -2.85
CA THR A 153 -0.77 17.85 -2.97
C THR A 153 -0.84 18.80 -1.76
N LYS A 154 -0.72 18.28 -0.54
CA LYS A 154 -0.74 19.08 0.70
C LYS A 154 0.36 20.12 0.74
N LEU A 155 1.57 19.73 0.38
CA LEU A 155 2.72 20.64 0.31
C LEU A 155 2.72 21.52 -0.94
N SER A 156 1.78 21.30 -1.88
CA SER A 156 1.70 22.01 -3.17
C SER A 156 3.00 21.92 -3.96
N ILE A 157 3.64 20.75 -3.95
CA ILE A 157 4.93 20.53 -4.61
C ILE A 157 4.70 20.33 -6.11
N ASN A 158 5.51 21.02 -6.90
CA ASN A 158 5.64 20.74 -8.33
C ASN A 158 6.88 19.86 -8.55
N PRO A 159 6.74 18.55 -8.84
CA PRO A 159 7.88 17.65 -9.05
C PRO A 159 8.77 18.01 -10.24
N ALA A 160 8.28 18.88 -11.12
CA ALA A 160 9.07 19.43 -12.23
C ALA A 160 9.94 20.63 -11.81
N ASP A 161 9.74 21.17 -10.60
CA ASP A 161 10.59 22.21 -10.02
C ASP A 161 11.86 21.58 -9.43
N GLY A 162 12.87 21.37 -10.27
CA GLY A 162 14.15 20.79 -9.87
C GLY A 162 15.06 21.72 -9.04
N PHE A 163 14.61 22.91 -8.67
CA PHE A 163 15.45 23.92 -8.00
C PHE A 163 15.09 24.12 -6.52
N THR A 164 13.89 23.73 -6.10
CA THR A 164 13.43 23.97 -4.74
C THR A 164 13.52 22.67 -3.92
N THR A 165 14.21 22.77 -2.78
CA THR A 165 14.33 21.64 -1.85
C THR A 165 13.17 21.59 -0.88
N ILE A 166 12.87 20.38 -0.43
CA ILE A 166 12.02 20.13 0.73
C ILE A 166 12.93 20.01 1.95
N THR A 167 12.60 20.67 3.03
CA THR A 167 13.32 20.54 4.30
C THR A 167 12.51 19.64 5.23
N ALA A 168 13.13 18.57 5.71
CA ALA A 168 12.57 17.72 6.74
C ALA A 168 13.23 18.03 8.09
N TYR A 169 12.43 18.29 9.12
CA TYR A 169 12.88 18.50 10.50
C TYR A 169 12.50 17.28 11.33
N MET A 170 13.50 16.62 11.88
CA MET A 170 13.37 15.42 12.69
C MET A 170 13.75 15.74 14.16
N PRO A 171 13.04 15.20 15.15
CA PRO A 171 13.46 15.33 16.55
C PRO A 171 14.88 14.79 16.74
N SER A 172 15.71 15.50 17.47
CA SER A 172 17.06 15.02 17.84
C SER A 172 16.96 14.16 19.09
N ASP A 173 17.41 12.91 19.00
CA ASP A 173 17.48 11.98 20.15
C ASP A 173 18.75 12.23 21.01
N GLU A 174 19.60 13.20 20.65
CA GLU A 174 20.81 13.47 21.40
C GLU A 174 20.56 14.47 22.55
N ASP A 175 20.64 13.99 23.77
CA ASP A 175 20.72 14.80 24.98
C ASP A 175 22.03 15.62 25.05
N LYS A 176 22.10 16.67 24.23
CA LYS A 176 23.30 17.54 24.14
C LYS A 176 23.12 18.85 24.88
N GLY A 177 22.88 18.83 26.17
CA GLY A 177 23.01 20.02 27.05
C GLY A 177 22.18 21.25 26.62
N PRO A 178 22.29 22.39 27.28
CA PRO A 178 21.41 23.55 27.08
C PRO A 178 21.59 24.30 25.72
N LEU A 179 22.56 23.94 24.91
CA LEU A 179 22.80 24.50 23.57
C LEU A 179 22.51 23.51 22.41
N ALA A 180 21.96 22.35 22.72
CA ALA A 180 21.64 21.35 21.68
C ALA A 180 20.51 21.84 20.76
N LYS A 181 20.66 21.61 19.47
CA LYS A 181 19.57 21.85 18.51
C LYS A 181 18.48 20.80 18.75
N PRO A 182 17.23 21.20 19.03
CA PRO A 182 16.14 20.26 19.30
C PRO A 182 15.75 19.43 18.07
N PHE A 183 16.16 19.84 16.88
CA PHE A 183 15.83 19.21 15.61
C PHE A 183 17.08 19.05 14.75
N ASN A 184 17.16 17.90 14.08
CA ASN A 184 18.03 17.69 12.94
C ASN A 184 17.25 18.07 11.66
N SER A 185 17.91 18.62 10.65
CA SER A 185 17.28 18.96 9.39
C SER A 185 18.01 18.30 8.23
N MET A 186 17.22 17.86 7.24
CA MET A 186 17.69 17.29 5.99
C MET A 186 16.98 17.98 4.83
N ASN A 187 17.73 18.29 3.77
CA ASN A 187 17.18 18.86 2.54
C ASN A 187 17.26 17.84 1.41
N PHE A 188 16.22 17.77 0.61
CA PHE A 188 16.19 16.91 -0.58
C PHE A 188 15.29 17.49 -1.68
N TYR A 189 15.53 17.08 -2.92
CA TYR A 189 14.76 17.50 -4.08
C TYR A 189 13.64 16.49 -4.37
N PRO A 190 12.43 16.95 -4.79
CA PRO A 190 11.39 16.06 -5.25
C PRO A 190 11.81 15.38 -6.55
N SER A 191 11.74 14.04 -6.62
CA SER A 191 12.07 13.26 -7.82
C SER A 191 10.85 12.71 -8.54
N GLY A 192 9.76 12.53 -7.81
CA GLY A 192 8.53 11.97 -8.34
C GLY A 192 7.47 11.77 -7.28
N THR A 193 6.37 11.19 -7.69
CA THR A 193 5.21 10.95 -6.85
C THR A 193 4.72 9.53 -7.03
N PHE A 194 4.43 8.84 -5.93
CA PHE A 194 3.83 7.51 -5.94
C PHE A 194 2.41 7.53 -5.38
N SER A 195 1.60 6.54 -5.74
CA SER A 195 0.29 6.31 -5.16
C SER A 195 0.05 4.83 -4.93
N VAL A 196 -0.10 4.47 -3.68
CA VAL A 196 -0.49 3.13 -3.21
C VAL A 196 -1.83 3.16 -2.49
N GLY A 197 -2.36 4.37 -2.24
CA GLY A 197 -3.64 4.57 -1.56
C GLY A 197 -3.58 4.49 -0.04
N GLY A 198 -4.77 4.54 0.58
CA GLY A 198 -4.93 4.46 2.03
C GLY A 198 -4.24 5.61 2.78
N ASP A 199 -3.70 5.28 3.95
CA ASP A 199 -3.01 6.24 4.83
C ASP A 199 -1.53 6.45 4.47
N ILE A 200 -1.03 5.81 3.42
CA ILE A 200 0.38 5.89 3.00
C ILE A 200 0.62 7.16 2.21
N ASP A 201 -0.19 7.42 1.20
CA ASP A 201 -0.04 8.58 0.31
C ASP A 201 -0.02 9.94 1.02
N PRO A 202 -0.85 10.18 2.08
CA PRO A 202 -0.83 11.45 2.79
C PRO A 202 0.28 11.60 3.83
N GLN A 203 1.05 10.55 4.13
CA GLN A 203 1.98 10.54 5.27
C GLN A 203 3.43 10.34 4.87
N TYR A 204 3.74 9.61 3.80
CA TYR A 204 5.09 9.16 3.53
C TYR A 204 5.82 9.98 2.46
N ILE A 205 7.09 10.26 2.77
CA ILE A 205 8.13 10.64 1.80
C ILE A 205 9.28 9.66 1.92
N ILE A 206 9.71 9.10 0.79
CA ILE A 206 10.79 8.10 0.72
C ILE A 206 12.04 8.78 0.21
N VAL A 207 13.15 8.62 0.93
CA VAL A 207 14.45 9.18 0.59
C VAL A 207 15.52 8.09 0.63
N ASN A 208 16.65 8.34 -0.01
CA ASN A 208 17.84 7.50 0.17
C ASN A 208 18.50 7.79 1.53
N TYR A 209 19.10 6.77 2.20
CA TYR A 209 19.83 6.98 3.45
C TYR A 209 21.28 6.56 3.34
#